data_8169a51c95588f9ab3ba66cc10a90b12
#
_entry.id   8169a51c95588f9ab3ba66cc10a90b12
#
_cell.length_a   1.000
_cell.length_b   1.000
_cell.length_c   1.000
_cell.angle_alpha   90.00
_cell.angle_beta   90.00
_cell.angle_gamma   90.00
#
_symmetry.space_group_name_H-M   'P 1'
#
loop_
_entity.id
_entity.type
_entity.pdbx_description
1 polymer ?
#
loop_
_entity_poly.entity_id
_entity_poly.type
_entity_poly.pdbx_seq_one_letter_code
_entity_poly.pdbx_strand_id
1 'polypeptide(L)'
;MPPRPEAAVDARVRLSAIATWLLHHKLAFRGTVARLKSERINTLLVMLTIGIALALPGLLFVAVERLAEVTERWDGTPRINVFLTAQGSAERAMGWEAMADVAEVIYQSPQASLDELLAATGFGAAMDGILSGFEGNPLPAVAIVTPTLAAAAPARVQALAAQLEAESGVEGVQVDLEWLQRLQAGLALMQRLTWGLGILLAAAVVLVVGSLTRMAVAQREDEIRVLKLVGGSDGFVLRPFLYLGLIFGLAGGLAAVLLLALALAFISVPVADLARSYGSDFRLGGMPWFLALALLGGGAVLGWLAAMMTARRQLAAIEP
;
A
#
# COMPACT_ATOMS: atom_id res chain seq x y z
N MET A 1 16.10 -51.85 63.03
CA MET A 1 16.76 -51.52 61.78
C MET A 1 15.83 -50.45 61.09
N PRO A 2 16.20 -49.20 61.12
CA PRO A 2 15.33 -48.14 60.47
C PRO A 2 15.44 -48.23 58.96
N PRO A 3 14.34 -47.95 58.21
CA PRO A 3 14.39 -48.02 56.78
C PRO A 3 15.30 -46.93 56.21
N ARG A 4 16.03 -47.32 55.13
CA ARG A 4 16.96 -46.45 54.39
C ARG A 4 16.27 -45.26 53.83
N PRO A 5 16.90 -44.06 53.82
CA PRO A 5 16.33 -42.82 53.30
C PRO A 5 16.38 -42.69 51.74
N GLU A 6 16.47 -43.76 51.00
CA GLU A 6 16.60 -43.76 49.55
C GLU A 6 15.25 -43.60 48.77
N ALA A 7 14.13 -43.76 49.50
CA ALA A 7 12.80 -43.65 48.85
C ALA A 7 12.25 -42.22 48.73
N ALA A 8 12.91 -41.22 49.28
CA ALA A 8 12.41 -39.82 49.29
C ALA A 8 12.99 -38.93 48.17
N VAL A 9 13.92 -39.43 47.32
CA VAL A 9 14.57 -38.60 46.28
C VAL A 9 13.93 -38.75 44.91
N ASP A 10 13.03 -39.71 44.70
CA ASP A 10 12.44 -40.00 43.38
C ASP A 10 11.08 -39.33 43.10
N ALA A 11 10.61 -38.47 43.98
CA ALA A 11 9.49 -37.56 43.66
C ALA A 11 9.97 -36.31 42.89
N ARG A 12 10.90 -36.47 41.95
CA ARG A 12 11.11 -35.44 40.92
C ARG A 12 9.84 -35.38 40.10
N VAL A 13 9.12 -34.28 40.30
CA VAL A 13 7.97 -33.90 39.46
C VAL A 13 8.41 -34.10 38.02
N ARG A 14 8.01 -35.21 37.39
CA ARG A 14 8.14 -35.43 35.95
C ARG A 14 7.16 -34.44 35.33
N LEU A 15 7.60 -33.19 35.17
CA LEU A 15 6.88 -32.24 34.35
C LEU A 15 6.69 -32.90 32.98
N SER A 16 5.46 -32.93 32.47
CA SER A 16 5.22 -33.42 31.11
C SER A 16 6.14 -32.67 30.15
N ALA A 17 6.57 -33.31 29.08
CA ALA A 17 7.46 -32.67 28.08
C ALA A 17 6.91 -31.31 27.64
N ILE A 18 5.58 -31.18 27.60
CA ILE A 18 4.87 -29.93 27.27
C ILE A 18 5.07 -28.88 28.38
N ALA A 19 4.97 -29.26 29.65
CA ALA A 19 5.15 -28.32 30.77
C ALA A 19 6.61 -27.83 30.87
N THR A 20 7.57 -28.69 30.62
CA THR A 20 9.00 -28.35 30.56
C THR A 20 9.26 -27.42 29.36
N TRP A 21 8.66 -27.69 28.20
CA TRP A 21 8.76 -26.88 27.01
C TRP A 21 8.17 -25.45 27.23
N LEU A 22 6.98 -25.37 27.84
CA LEU A 22 6.35 -24.10 28.20
C LEU A 22 7.16 -23.28 29.21
N LEU A 23 7.74 -23.96 30.22
CA LEU A 23 8.59 -23.31 31.21
C LEU A 23 9.82 -22.68 30.56
N HIS A 24 10.50 -23.41 29.67
CA HIS A 24 11.67 -22.90 28.96
C HIS A 24 11.32 -21.69 28.09
N HIS A 25 10.18 -21.71 27.39
CA HIS A 25 9.73 -20.55 26.60
C HIS A 25 9.42 -19.34 27.50
N LYS A 26 8.76 -19.55 28.64
CA LYS A 26 8.45 -18.49 29.61
C LYS A 26 9.70 -17.87 30.22
N LEU A 27 10.71 -18.68 30.55
CA LEU A 27 11.98 -18.20 31.08
C LEU A 27 12.78 -17.42 30.05
N ALA A 28 12.88 -17.92 28.81
CA ALA A 28 13.56 -17.24 27.72
C ALA A 28 12.89 -15.87 27.40
N PHE A 29 11.56 -15.84 27.34
CA PHE A 29 10.80 -14.60 27.12
C PHE A 29 11.01 -13.58 28.25
N ARG A 30 10.87 -14.02 29.53
CA ARG A 30 11.08 -13.13 30.69
C ARG A 30 12.50 -12.58 30.77
N GLY A 31 13.50 -13.38 30.48
CA GLY A 31 14.91 -12.97 30.45
C GLY A 31 15.16 -11.92 29.36
N THR A 32 14.56 -12.11 28.17
CA THR A 32 14.66 -11.13 27.07
C THR A 32 13.99 -9.82 27.44
N VAL A 33 12.77 -9.84 27.98
CA VAL A 33 12.03 -8.63 28.41
C VAL A 33 12.76 -7.90 29.54
N ALA A 34 13.34 -8.59 30.51
CA ALA A 34 14.10 -7.99 31.61
C ALA A 34 15.31 -7.19 31.07
N ARG A 35 16.03 -7.76 30.09
CA ARG A 35 17.17 -7.09 29.44
C ARG A 35 16.75 -5.86 28.64
N LEU A 36 15.66 -5.94 27.86
CA LEU A 36 15.11 -4.80 27.13
C LEU A 36 14.74 -3.65 28.07
N LYS A 37 14.27 -3.96 29.27
CA LYS A 37 13.96 -2.95 30.31
C LYS A 37 15.21 -2.33 30.94
N SER A 38 16.35 -3.00 30.97
CA SER A 38 17.60 -2.41 31.51
C SER A 38 18.23 -1.40 30.55
N GLU A 39 18.07 -1.61 29.23
CA GLU A 39 18.62 -0.74 28.18
C GLU A 39 17.50 0.04 27.44
N ARG A 40 16.66 0.73 28.20
CA ARG A 40 15.41 1.34 27.67
C ARG A 40 15.63 2.28 26.48
N ILE A 41 16.63 3.17 26.56
CA ILE A 41 16.88 4.16 25.53
C ILE A 41 17.32 3.51 24.24
N ASN A 42 18.28 2.59 24.31
CA ASN A 42 18.79 1.89 23.14
C ASN A 42 17.69 1.01 22.50
N THR A 43 16.93 0.31 23.33
CA THR A 43 15.77 -0.48 22.91
C THR A 43 14.73 0.37 22.17
N LEU A 44 14.38 1.56 22.71
CA LEU A 44 13.44 2.48 22.10
C LEU A 44 13.94 3.01 20.76
N LEU A 45 15.22 3.41 20.67
CA LEU A 45 15.84 3.88 19.44
C LEU A 45 15.78 2.83 18.33
N VAL A 46 16.10 1.57 18.66
CA VAL A 46 16.03 0.47 17.70
C VAL A 46 14.58 0.21 17.24
N MET A 47 13.63 0.18 18.17
CA MET A 47 12.21 0.00 17.86
C MET A 47 11.70 1.12 16.96
N LEU A 48 12.10 2.38 17.23
CA LEU A 48 11.74 3.53 16.43
C LEU A 48 12.37 3.47 15.03
N THR A 49 13.64 3.05 14.93
CA THR A 49 14.34 2.88 13.64
C THR A 49 13.62 1.85 12.76
N ILE A 50 13.26 0.68 13.34
CA ILE A 50 12.48 -0.33 12.63
C ILE A 50 11.08 0.20 12.28
N GLY A 51 10.47 0.96 13.21
CA GLY A 51 9.17 1.58 13.01
C GLY A 51 9.16 2.55 11.84
N ILE A 52 10.14 3.44 11.75
CA ILE A 52 10.28 4.40 10.62
C ILE A 52 10.51 3.63 9.32
N ALA A 53 11.40 2.63 9.32
CA ALA A 53 11.68 1.84 8.13
C ALA A 53 10.45 1.09 7.59
N LEU A 54 9.54 0.63 8.45
CA LEU A 54 8.30 -0.02 8.04
C LEU A 54 7.17 0.98 7.74
N ALA A 55 7.14 2.15 8.42
CA ALA A 55 6.10 3.15 8.22
C ALA A 55 6.20 3.86 6.85
N LEU A 56 7.41 4.10 6.35
CA LEU A 56 7.62 4.81 5.08
C LEU A 56 6.97 4.10 3.88
N PRO A 57 7.23 2.81 3.59
CA PRO A 57 6.53 2.12 2.52
C PRO A 57 5.03 1.99 2.80
N GLY A 58 4.61 1.88 4.06
CA GLY A 58 3.20 1.88 4.45
C GLY A 58 2.50 3.19 4.12
N LEU A 59 3.14 4.33 4.37
CA LEU A 59 2.61 5.65 4.02
C LEU A 59 2.49 5.82 2.50
N LEU A 60 3.51 5.40 1.77
CA LEU A 60 3.50 5.47 0.30
C LEU A 60 2.41 4.55 -0.28
N PHE A 61 2.23 3.36 0.30
CA PHE A 61 1.15 2.44 -0.09
C PHE A 61 -0.23 3.11 0.07
N VAL A 62 -0.51 3.70 1.24
CA VAL A 62 -1.78 4.41 1.48
C VAL A 62 -1.95 5.59 0.52
N ALA A 63 -0.88 6.36 0.27
CA ALA A 63 -0.94 7.48 -0.65
C ALA A 63 -1.31 7.05 -2.09
N VAL A 64 -0.69 5.96 -2.57
CA VAL A 64 -0.99 5.41 -3.91
C VAL A 64 -2.41 4.85 -3.97
N GLU A 65 -2.86 4.12 -2.94
CA GLU A 65 -4.21 3.57 -2.86
C GLU A 65 -5.27 4.69 -2.89
N ARG A 66 -5.06 5.75 -2.09
CA ARG A 66 -6.00 6.89 -2.05
C ARG A 66 -6.00 7.70 -3.34
N LEU A 67 -4.84 7.85 -3.98
CA LEU A 67 -4.77 8.51 -5.28
C LEU A 67 -5.52 7.69 -6.35
N ALA A 68 -5.39 6.37 -6.33
CA ALA A 68 -6.15 5.51 -7.23
C ALA A 68 -7.67 5.62 -6.99
N GLU A 69 -8.13 5.61 -5.73
CA GLU A 69 -9.55 5.81 -5.38
C GLU A 69 -10.11 7.16 -5.86
N VAL A 70 -9.32 8.24 -5.74
CA VAL A 70 -9.72 9.56 -6.25
C VAL A 70 -9.85 9.53 -7.76
N THR A 71 -8.92 8.85 -8.42
CA THR A 71 -8.94 8.72 -9.88
C THR A 71 -10.13 7.91 -10.38
N GLU A 72 -10.53 6.86 -9.66
CA GLU A 72 -11.72 6.06 -9.99
C GLU A 72 -13.04 6.81 -9.74
N ARG A 73 -13.07 7.71 -8.74
CA ARG A 73 -14.27 8.52 -8.41
C ARG A 73 -14.39 9.79 -9.24
N TRP A 74 -13.29 10.28 -9.74
CA TRP A 74 -13.34 11.35 -10.73
C TRP A 74 -14.00 10.71 -11.94
N ASP A 75 -15.08 11.34 -12.48
CA ASP A 75 -15.86 10.87 -13.65
C ASP A 75 -14.98 10.54 -14.87
N GLY A 76 -13.97 9.76 -14.61
CA GLY A 76 -12.99 9.26 -15.56
C GLY A 76 -13.51 8.07 -16.37
N THR A 77 -14.84 7.94 -16.49
CA THR A 77 -15.38 7.21 -17.63
C THR A 77 -14.89 7.95 -18.86
N PRO A 78 -14.04 7.29 -19.67
CA PRO A 78 -13.50 7.93 -20.86
C PRO A 78 -14.67 8.42 -21.70
N ARG A 79 -14.76 9.76 -21.92
CA ARG A 79 -15.78 10.32 -22.79
C ARG A 79 -15.30 10.20 -24.23
N ILE A 80 -16.16 9.65 -25.06
CA ILE A 80 -15.92 9.56 -26.50
C ILE A 80 -16.66 10.73 -27.14
N ASN A 81 -15.92 11.70 -27.64
CA ASN A 81 -16.50 12.82 -28.35
C ASN A 81 -16.66 12.46 -29.86
N VAL A 82 -17.87 12.33 -30.27
CA VAL A 82 -18.21 11.99 -31.66
C VAL A 82 -18.67 13.26 -32.38
N PHE A 83 -17.88 13.73 -33.30
CA PHE A 83 -18.21 14.88 -34.15
C PHE A 83 -19.14 14.45 -35.28
N LEU A 84 -20.25 15.13 -35.43
CA LEU A 84 -21.28 14.79 -36.40
C LEU A 84 -21.17 15.67 -37.62
N THR A 85 -21.38 15.10 -38.81
CA THR A 85 -21.54 15.85 -40.04
C THR A 85 -22.86 16.61 -40.04
N ALA A 86 -23.08 17.53 -41.01
CA ALA A 86 -24.36 18.21 -41.19
C ALA A 86 -25.56 17.27 -41.41
N GLN A 87 -25.31 16.01 -41.76
CA GLN A 87 -26.32 14.95 -41.93
C GLN A 87 -26.54 14.12 -40.64
N GLY A 88 -25.69 14.30 -39.62
CA GLY A 88 -25.84 13.67 -38.31
C GLY A 88 -26.99 14.28 -37.54
N SER A 89 -27.99 13.49 -37.14
CA SER A 89 -29.13 13.95 -36.37
C SER A 89 -29.01 13.57 -34.89
N ALA A 90 -29.61 14.38 -34.01
CA ALA A 90 -29.73 14.09 -32.59
C ALA A 90 -30.38 12.72 -32.29
N GLU A 91 -31.42 12.38 -33.10
CA GLU A 91 -32.15 11.10 -32.96
C GLU A 91 -31.23 9.90 -33.22
N ARG A 92 -30.31 10.00 -34.17
CA ARG A 92 -29.35 8.94 -34.49
C ARG A 92 -28.30 8.79 -33.37
N ALA A 93 -27.79 9.91 -32.86
CA ALA A 93 -26.84 9.89 -31.75
C ALA A 93 -27.46 9.29 -30.49
N MET A 94 -28.70 9.65 -30.14
CA MET A 94 -29.42 9.02 -29.03
C MET A 94 -29.71 7.55 -29.25
N GLY A 95 -29.83 7.09 -30.50
CA GLY A 95 -29.96 5.67 -30.81
C GLY A 95 -28.79 4.83 -30.38
N TRP A 96 -27.59 5.39 -30.15
CA TRP A 96 -26.41 4.68 -29.65
C TRP A 96 -26.53 4.27 -28.19
N GLU A 97 -27.46 4.81 -27.40
CA GLU A 97 -27.78 4.35 -26.06
C GLU A 97 -28.26 2.88 -26.03
N ALA A 98 -28.75 2.38 -27.17
CA ALA A 98 -29.14 0.97 -27.30
C ALA A 98 -27.94 0.00 -27.44
N MET A 99 -26.72 0.52 -27.63
CA MET A 99 -25.51 -0.30 -27.70
C MET A 99 -25.14 -0.82 -26.31
N ALA A 100 -24.75 -2.10 -26.21
CA ALA A 100 -24.49 -2.79 -24.92
C ALA A 100 -23.36 -2.13 -24.11
N ASP A 101 -22.40 -1.49 -24.77
CA ASP A 101 -21.21 -0.86 -24.14
C ASP A 101 -21.40 0.64 -23.85
N VAL A 102 -22.57 1.23 -24.16
CA VAL A 102 -22.91 2.63 -23.96
C VAL A 102 -23.78 2.79 -22.72
N ALA A 103 -23.41 3.69 -21.81
CA ALA A 103 -24.18 4.01 -20.60
C ALA A 103 -25.08 5.24 -20.81
N GLU A 104 -24.57 6.25 -21.51
CA GLU A 104 -25.26 7.53 -21.71
C GLU A 104 -24.73 8.22 -22.97
N VAL A 105 -25.62 8.93 -23.68
CA VAL A 105 -25.27 9.77 -24.80
C VAL A 105 -25.85 11.18 -24.59
N ILE A 106 -24.98 12.18 -24.56
CA ILE A 106 -25.36 13.58 -24.44
C ILE A 106 -25.12 14.23 -25.80
N TYR A 107 -26.21 14.69 -26.47
CA TYR A 107 -26.11 15.43 -27.71
C TYR A 107 -25.95 16.92 -27.43
N GLN A 108 -24.91 17.51 -27.98
CA GLN A 108 -24.67 18.96 -27.97
C GLN A 108 -24.88 19.50 -29.38
N SER A 109 -25.82 20.45 -29.52
CA SER A 109 -26.00 21.16 -30.78
C SER A 109 -24.79 22.10 -31.02
N PRO A 110 -24.54 22.48 -32.29
CA PRO A 110 -23.49 23.46 -32.62
C PRO A 110 -23.58 24.75 -31.80
N GLN A 111 -24.80 25.19 -31.53
CA GLN A 111 -25.06 26.39 -30.74
C GLN A 111 -24.69 26.19 -29.25
N ALA A 112 -25.09 25.06 -28.68
CA ALA A 112 -24.74 24.72 -27.29
C ALA A 112 -23.23 24.59 -27.09
N SER A 113 -22.52 23.98 -28.06
CA SER A 113 -21.06 23.88 -28.04
C SER A 113 -20.39 25.26 -28.10
N LEU A 114 -20.93 26.18 -28.86
CA LEU A 114 -20.44 27.57 -28.94
C LEU A 114 -20.67 28.30 -27.60
N ASP A 115 -21.87 28.20 -27.04
CA ASP A 115 -22.23 28.86 -25.79
C ASP A 115 -21.36 28.37 -24.63
N GLU A 116 -21.09 27.07 -24.60
CA GLU A 116 -20.20 26.47 -23.60
C GLU A 116 -18.76 26.95 -23.78
N LEU A 117 -18.23 26.98 -25.00
CA LEU A 117 -16.90 27.50 -25.31
C LEU A 117 -16.75 28.96 -24.86
N LEU A 118 -17.75 29.81 -25.14
CA LEU A 118 -17.76 31.21 -24.73
C LEU A 118 -17.81 31.37 -23.21
N ALA A 119 -18.61 30.54 -22.53
CA ALA A 119 -18.70 30.53 -21.07
C ALA A 119 -17.38 30.04 -20.41
N ALA A 120 -16.74 29.00 -20.96
CA ALA A 120 -15.51 28.43 -20.43
C ALA A 120 -14.29 29.33 -20.62
N THR A 121 -14.20 30.05 -21.74
CA THR A 121 -13.04 30.87 -22.08
C THR A 121 -13.13 32.33 -21.61
N GLY A 122 -14.34 32.84 -21.35
CA GLY A 122 -14.56 34.24 -20.98
C GLY A 122 -14.27 35.23 -22.13
N PHE A 123 -13.99 34.74 -23.36
CA PHE A 123 -13.60 35.54 -24.51
C PHE A 123 -14.80 36.01 -25.37
N GLY A 124 -16.02 36.07 -24.82
CA GLY A 124 -17.24 36.37 -25.57
C GLY A 124 -17.09 37.53 -26.54
N ALA A 125 -16.64 38.70 -26.09
CA ALA A 125 -16.49 39.90 -26.94
C ALA A 125 -15.34 39.79 -27.98
N ALA A 126 -14.28 39.01 -27.70
CA ALA A 126 -13.18 38.80 -28.65
C ALA A 126 -13.57 37.76 -29.73
N MET A 127 -14.38 36.77 -29.35
CA MET A 127 -14.84 35.72 -30.24
C MET A 127 -15.87 36.19 -31.24
N ASP A 128 -16.71 37.18 -30.88
CA ASP A 128 -17.66 37.81 -31.82
C ASP A 128 -16.94 38.40 -33.05
N GLY A 129 -15.77 39.00 -32.86
CA GLY A 129 -14.95 39.49 -33.97
C GLY A 129 -14.37 38.36 -34.85
N ILE A 130 -14.09 37.20 -34.31
CA ILE A 130 -13.60 36.03 -35.07
C ILE A 130 -14.75 35.35 -35.79
N LEU A 131 -15.89 35.19 -35.12
CA LEU A 131 -17.07 34.53 -35.66
C LEU A 131 -17.74 35.33 -36.78
N SER A 132 -17.60 36.69 -36.79
CA SER A 132 -18.09 37.53 -37.86
C SER A 132 -17.44 37.28 -39.23
N GLY A 133 -16.30 36.56 -39.25
CA GLY A 133 -15.63 36.11 -40.47
C GLY A 133 -16.17 34.82 -41.06
N PHE A 134 -17.05 34.10 -40.36
CA PHE A 134 -17.65 32.85 -40.83
C PHE A 134 -19.15 33.06 -41.19
N GLU A 135 -19.60 32.40 -42.23
CA GLU A 135 -21.04 32.35 -42.57
C GLU A 135 -21.77 31.35 -41.66
N GLY A 136 -22.00 31.73 -40.38
CA GLY A 136 -22.67 30.90 -39.38
C GLY A 136 -21.73 30.27 -38.35
N ASN A 137 -22.26 29.37 -37.54
CA ASN A 137 -21.49 28.66 -36.50
C ASN A 137 -20.57 27.61 -37.14
N PRO A 138 -19.23 27.72 -37.01
CA PRO A 138 -18.28 26.77 -37.59
C PRO A 138 -18.13 25.47 -36.79
N LEU A 139 -18.73 25.38 -35.60
CA LEU A 139 -18.59 24.18 -34.76
C LEU A 139 -19.54 23.08 -35.22
N PRO A 140 -19.10 21.84 -35.30
CA PRO A 140 -19.96 20.70 -35.54
C PRO A 140 -20.85 20.38 -34.34
N ALA A 141 -21.93 19.63 -34.57
CA ALA A 141 -22.62 18.97 -33.46
C ALA A 141 -21.77 17.88 -32.86
N VAL A 142 -21.80 17.71 -31.53
CA VAL A 142 -21.01 16.73 -30.82
C VAL A 142 -21.94 15.81 -30.02
N ALA A 143 -21.72 14.49 -30.15
CA ALA A 143 -22.32 13.52 -29.26
C ALA A 143 -21.26 13.03 -28.28
N ILE A 144 -21.48 13.26 -26.99
CA ILE A 144 -20.61 12.79 -25.93
C ILE A 144 -21.13 11.44 -25.49
N VAL A 145 -20.41 10.38 -25.83
CA VAL A 145 -20.76 8.99 -25.50
C VAL A 145 -19.96 8.56 -24.26
N THR A 146 -20.69 8.18 -23.22
CA THR A 146 -20.11 7.64 -21.98
C THR A 146 -20.23 6.11 -22.01
N PRO A 147 -19.12 5.35 -22.04
CA PRO A 147 -19.15 3.88 -21.97
C PRO A 147 -19.67 3.39 -20.62
N THR A 148 -20.19 2.16 -20.60
CA THR A 148 -20.49 1.45 -19.35
C THR A 148 -19.20 1.17 -18.55
N LEU A 149 -19.32 0.99 -17.24
CA LEU A 149 -18.17 0.61 -16.39
C LEU A 149 -17.46 -0.67 -16.88
N ALA A 150 -18.22 -1.62 -17.46
CA ALA A 150 -17.66 -2.84 -18.03
C ALA A 150 -16.86 -2.61 -19.33
N ALA A 151 -17.17 -1.54 -20.05
CA ALA A 151 -16.54 -1.13 -21.30
C ALA A 151 -15.47 -0.01 -21.11
N ALA A 152 -15.24 0.46 -19.89
CA ALA A 152 -14.29 1.53 -19.59
C ALA A 152 -12.80 1.15 -19.77
N ALA A 153 -12.50 -0.15 -20.02
CA ALA A 153 -11.13 -0.59 -20.32
C ALA A 153 -10.64 0.01 -21.66
N PRO A 154 -9.39 0.54 -21.75
CA PRO A 154 -8.87 1.26 -22.93
C PRO A 154 -9.08 0.53 -24.26
N ALA A 155 -8.87 -0.80 -24.27
CA ALA A 155 -9.08 -1.60 -25.49
C ALA A 155 -10.55 -1.66 -25.95
N ARG A 156 -11.50 -1.70 -25.00
CA ARG A 156 -12.94 -1.69 -25.31
C ARG A 156 -13.41 -0.32 -25.75
N VAL A 157 -12.91 0.74 -25.10
CA VAL A 157 -13.20 2.12 -25.49
C VAL A 157 -12.72 2.40 -26.91
N GLN A 158 -11.51 1.92 -27.27
CA GLN A 158 -11.01 2.03 -28.64
C GLN A 158 -11.87 1.24 -29.63
N ALA A 159 -12.33 0.05 -29.26
CA ALA A 159 -13.22 -0.75 -30.12
C ALA A 159 -14.57 -0.06 -30.30
N LEU A 160 -15.16 0.51 -29.24
CA LEU A 160 -16.40 1.29 -29.30
C LEU A 160 -16.22 2.55 -30.15
N ALA A 161 -15.11 3.27 -29.99
CA ALA A 161 -14.77 4.44 -30.78
C ALA A 161 -14.68 4.10 -32.28
N ALA A 162 -14.02 3.00 -32.63
CA ALA A 162 -13.93 2.53 -34.02
C ALA A 162 -15.29 2.11 -34.59
N GLN A 163 -16.20 1.56 -33.77
CA GLN A 163 -17.58 1.27 -34.18
C GLN A 163 -18.36 2.53 -34.44
N LEU A 164 -18.25 3.55 -33.57
CA LEU A 164 -18.90 4.84 -33.74
C LEU A 164 -18.34 5.62 -34.94
N GLU A 165 -17.05 5.52 -35.21
CA GLU A 165 -16.41 6.16 -36.38
C GLU A 165 -16.89 5.56 -37.71
N ALA A 166 -17.28 4.28 -37.71
CA ALA A 166 -17.85 3.62 -38.90
C ALA A 166 -19.32 3.97 -39.17
N GLU A 167 -19.99 4.65 -38.22
CA GLU A 167 -21.40 5.03 -38.36
C GLU A 167 -21.60 6.17 -39.36
N SER A 168 -22.70 6.09 -40.13
CA SER A 168 -23.03 7.12 -41.12
C SER A 168 -23.45 8.43 -40.45
N GLY A 169 -22.82 9.54 -40.85
CA GLY A 169 -23.08 10.88 -40.28
C GLY A 169 -22.10 11.25 -39.15
N VAL A 170 -21.06 10.44 -38.95
CA VAL A 170 -19.91 10.75 -38.08
C VAL A 170 -18.81 11.36 -38.96
N GLU A 171 -18.24 12.48 -38.54
CA GLU A 171 -17.11 13.15 -39.17
C GLU A 171 -15.78 12.67 -38.59
N GLY A 172 -15.78 12.40 -37.27
CA GLY A 172 -14.61 11.90 -36.57
C GLY A 172 -14.94 11.58 -35.11
N VAL A 173 -14.10 10.75 -34.53
CA VAL A 173 -14.23 10.34 -33.13
C VAL A 173 -12.95 10.70 -32.41
N GLN A 174 -13.08 11.45 -31.31
CA GLN A 174 -11.96 11.79 -30.44
C GLN A 174 -12.15 11.13 -29.09
N VAL A 175 -11.16 10.33 -28.69
CA VAL A 175 -11.14 9.68 -27.37
C VAL A 175 -9.94 10.21 -26.61
N ASP A 176 -10.18 10.80 -25.46
CA ASP A 176 -9.09 11.28 -24.60
C ASP A 176 -8.57 10.12 -23.71
N LEU A 177 -7.93 9.15 -24.35
CA LEU A 177 -7.29 8.02 -23.68
C LEU A 177 -5.83 8.29 -23.26
N GLU A 178 -5.17 9.25 -23.91
CA GLU A 178 -3.75 9.50 -23.63
C GLU A 178 -3.52 9.94 -22.18
N TRP A 179 -4.39 10.80 -21.67
CA TRP A 179 -4.33 11.25 -20.30
C TRP A 179 -4.53 10.08 -19.31
N LEU A 180 -5.54 9.24 -19.55
CA LEU A 180 -5.83 8.08 -18.71
C LEU A 180 -4.67 7.06 -18.71
N GLN A 181 -4.10 6.79 -19.89
CA GLN A 181 -2.94 5.91 -20.01
C GLN A 181 -1.72 6.47 -19.27
N ARG A 182 -1.45 7.77 -19.38
CA ARG A 182 -0.37 8.45 -18.67
C ARG A 182 -0.57 8.38 -17.17
N LEU A 183 -1.81 8.57 -16.69
CA LEU A 183 -2.14 8.49 -15.27
C LEU A 183 -1.97 7.05 -14.74
N GLN A 184 -2.49 6.05 -15.46
CA GLN A 184 -2.32 4.64 -15.08
C GLN A 184 -0.85 4.23 -15.08
N ALA A 185 -0.07 4.67 -16.05
CA ALA A 185 1.38 4.43 -16.09
C ALA A 185 2.09 5.09 -14.89
N GLY A 186 1.68 6.30 -14.50
CA GLY A 186 2.18 6.99 -13.30
C GLY A 186 1.87 6.24 -12.01
N LEU A 187 0.61 5.78 -11.85
CA LEU A 187 0.20 4.98 -10.70
C LEU A 187 0.95 3.64 -10.64
N ALA A 188 1.11 2.95 -11.77
CA ALA A 188 1.87 1.72 -11.85
C ALA A 188 3.36 1.92 -11.49
N LEU A 189 3.95 3.04 -11.91
CA LEU A 189 5.32 3.42 -11.52
C LEU A 189 5.40 3.64 -10.01
N MET A 190 4.50 4.42 -9.42
CA MET A 190 4.46 4.67 -7.98
C MET A 190 4.30 3.38 -7.18
N GLN A 191 3.46 2.46 -7.64
CA GLN A 191 3.28 1.15 -7.03
C GLN A 191 4.56 0.32 -7.06
N ARG A 192 5.29 0.30 -8.19
CA ARG A 192 6.59 -0.38 -8.30
C ARG A 192 7.63 0.22 -7.37
N LEU A 193 7.68 1.56 -7.27
CA LEU A 193 8.57 2.26 -6.34
C LEU A 193 8.24 1.91 -4.88
N THR A 194 6.96 1.83 -4.53
CA THR A 194 6.50 1.42 -3.19
C THR A 194 7.01 0.02 -2.84
N TRP A 195 6.87 -0.95 -3.74
CA TRP A 195 7.39 -2.30 -3.54
C TRP A 195 8.92 -2.34 -3.46
N GLY A 196 9.61 -1.63 -4.35
CA GLY A 196 11.07 -1.53 -4.33
C GLY A 196 11.60 -0.94 -3.02
N LEU A 197 11.00 0.16 -2.56
CA LEU A 197 11.33 0.78 -1.28
C LEU A 197 11.01 -0.15 -0.11
N GLY A 198 9.88 -0.84 -0.16
CA GLY A 198 9.47 -1.83 0.85
C GLY A 198 10.50 -2.95 1.00
N ILE A 199 10.97 -3.52 -0.10
CA ILE A 199 12.01 -4.57 -0.09
C ILE A 199 13.33 -4.03 0.46
N LEU A 200 13.75 -2.83 0.03
CA LEU A 200 14.99 -2.20 0.50
C LEU A 200 14.95 -1.97 2.02
N LEU A 201 13.85 -1.42 2.52
CA LEU A 201 13.71 -1.13 3.95
C LEU A 201 13.49 -2.40 4.78
N ALA A 202 12.84 -3.43 4.23
CA ALA A 202 12.79 -4.75 4.87
C ALA A 202 14.20 -5.36 5.01
N ALA A 203 15.05 -5.23 4.00
CA ALA A 203 16.45 -5.64 4.09
C ALA A 203 17.20 -4.85 5.17
N ALA A 204 16.97 -3.53 5.28
CA ALA A 204 17.54 -2.71 6.34
C ALA A 204 17.10 -3.19 7.75
N VAL A 205 15.81 -3.53 7.94
CA VAL A 205 15.32 -4.12 9.20
C VAL A 205 16.04 -5.42 9.52
N VAL A 206 16.22 -6.30 8.54
CA VAL A 206 16.96 -7.57 8.70
C VAL A 206 18.40 -7.31 9.11
N LEU A 207 19.07 -6.32 8.52
CA LEU A 207 20.45 -5.96 8.89
C LEU A 207 20.54 -5.40 10.32
N VAL A 208 19.62 -4.52 10.72
CA VAL A 208 19.57 -3.94 12.07
C VAL A 208 19.35 -5.03 13.11
N VAL A 209 18.29 -5.83 12.95
CA VAL A 209 18.00 -6.93 13.90
C VAL A 209 19.09 -7.99 13.89
N GLY A 210 19.66 -8.29 12.73
CA GLY A 210 20.80 -9.19 12.59
C GLY A 210 22.04 -8.69 13.36
N SER A 211 22.38 -7.42 13.22
CA SER A 211 23.50 -6.80 13.93
C SER A 211 23.30 -6.84 15.44
N LEU A 212 22.11 -6.52 15.93
CA LEU A 212 21.75 -6.62 17.35
C LEU A 212 21.84 -8.04 17.86
N THR A 213 21.35 -8.99 17.08
CA THR A 213 21.40 -10.42 17.45
C THR A 213 22.85 -10.90 17.52
N ARG A 214 23.70 -10.51 16.57
CA ARG A 214 25.14 -10.82 16.59
C ARG A 214 25.81 -10.29 17.85
N MET A 215 25.54 -9.03 18.20
CA MET A 215 26.08 -8.42 19.43
C MET A 215 25.58 -9.14 20.68
N ALA A 216 24.30 -9.53 20.73
CA ALA A 216 23.73 -10.26 21.85
C ALA A 216 24.32 -11.66 22.00
N VAL A 217 24.64 -12.35 20.90
CA VAL A 217 25.33 -13.66 20.94
C VAL A 217 26.76 -13.47 21.43
N ALA A 218 27.53 -12.53 20.91
CA ALA A 218 28.90 -12.25 21.29
C ALA A 218 29.04 -11.91 22.79
N GLN A 219 28.08 -11.16 23.35
CA GLN A 219 28.08 -10.83 24.79
C GLN A 219 27.88 -12.06 25.71
N ARG A 220 27.41 -13.19 25.16
CA ARG A 220 27.16 -14.44 25.92
C ARG A 220 27.98 -15.62 25.41
N GLU A 221 29.07 -15.35 24.72
CA GLU A 221 29.89 -16.40 24.09
C GLU A 221 30.37 -17.43 25.11
N ASP A 222 30.88 -16.97 26.26
CA ASP A 222 31.39 -17.86 27.34
C ASP A 222 30.26 -18.71 27.95
N GLU A 223 29.08 -18.13 28.19
CA GLU A 223 27.89 -18.87 28.65
C GLU A 223 27.47 -19.93 27.63
N ILE A 224 27.47 -19.60 26.36
CA ILE A 224 27.12 -20.51 25.27
C ILE A 224 28.13 -21.65 25.18
N ARG A 225 29.42 -21.34 25.27
CA ARG A 225 30.51 -22.34 25.24
C ARG A 225 30.37 -23.36 26.38
N VAL A 226 30.13 -22.88 27.59
CA VAL A 226 29.90 -23.77 28.75
C VAL A 226 28.65 -24.63 28.54
N LEU A 227 27.55 -24.05 28.04
CA LEU A 227 26.32 -24.79 27.76
C LEU A 227 26.53 -25.90 26.73
N LYS A 228 27.30 -25.63 25.67
CA LYS A 228 27.64 -26.62 24.64
C LYS A 228 28.49 -27.74 25.21
N LEU A 229 29.49 -27.44 26.04
CA LEU A 229 30.34 -28.44 26.70
C LEU A 229 29.54 -29.39 27.61
N VAL A 230 28.49 -28.93 28.28
CA VAL A 230 27.60 -29.74 29.13
C VAL A 230 26.52 -30.49 28.31
N GLY A 231 26.51 -30.32 26.95
CA GLY A 231 25.59 -31.04 26.05
C GLY A 231 24.30 -30.29 25.75
N GLY A 232 24.26 -28.97 25.93
CA GLY A 232 23.14 -28.14 25.56
C GLY A 232 22.90 -28.14 24.04
N SER A 233 21.65 -28.39 23.59
CA SER A 233 21.33 -28.39 22.17
C SER A 233 21.30 -26.94 21.59
N ASP A 234 21.74 -26.80 20.33
CA ASP A 234 21.70 -25.50 19.63
C ASP A 234 20.31 -24.88 19.62
N GLY A 235 19.24 -25.68 19.51
CA GLY A 235 17.88 -25.23 19.57
C GLY A 235 17.47 -24.59 20.90
N PHE A 236 18.06 -25.03 22.00
CA PHE A 236 17.83 -24.43 23.32
C PHE A 236 18.55 -23.07 23.43
N VAL A 237 19.78 -23.01 22.97
CA VAL A 237 20.60 -21.79 22.99
C VAL A 237 20.05 -20.70 22.06
N LEU A 238 19.42 -21.09 20.94
CA LEU A 238 18.82 -20.16 19.96
C LEU A 238 17.59 -19.41 20.49
N ARG A 239 16.78 -20.02 21.36
CA ARG A 239 15.47 -19.49 21.78
C ARG A 239 15.49 -18.05 22.28
N PRO A 240 16.36 -17.60 23.18
CA PRO A 240 16.40 -16.23 23.67
C PRO A 240 16.59 -15.21 22.54
N PHE A 241 17.41 -15.54 21.55
CA PHE A 241 17.70 -14.66 20.41
C PHE A 241 16.51 -14.58 19.43
N LEU A 242 15.79 -15.67 19.23
CA LEU A 242 14.56 -15.67 18.43
C LEU A 242 13.48 -14.77 19.06
N TYR A 243 13.33 -14.83 20.39
CA TYR A 243 12.42 -13.92 21.11
C TYR A 243 12.88 -12.47 21.03
N LEU A 244 14.19 -12.22 21.07
CA LEU A 244 14.73 -10.88 20.90
C LEU A 244 14.32 -10.28 19.54
N GLY A 245 14.55 -11.02 18.46
CA GLY A 245 14.15 -10.59 17.10
C GLY A 245 12.64 -10.41 16.95
N LEU A 246 11.86 -11.37 17.49
CA LEU A 246 10.39 -11.28 17.45
C LEU A 246 9.87 -10.04 18.19
N ILE A 247 10.38 -9.73 19.37
CA ILE A 247 9.98 -8.58 20.19
C ILE A 247 10.35 -7.29 19.49
N PHE A 248 11.59 -7.17 18.97
CA PHE A 248 12.00 -5.97 18.20
C PHE A 248 11.17 -5.79 16.94
N GLY A 249 10.88 -6.88 16.22
CA GLY A 249 10.04 -6.84 15.03
C GLY A 249 8.60 -6.43 15.32
N LEU A 250 7.97 -7.02 16.35
CA LEU A 250 6.61 -6.65 16.78
C LEU A 250 6.54 -5.21 17.29
N ALA A 251 7.48 -4.80 18.14
CA ALA A 251 7.51 -3.45 18.69
C ALA A 251 7.81 -2.40 17.60
N GLY A 252 8.69 -2.73 16.66
CA GLY A 252 8.93 -1.91 15.47
C GLY A 252 7.69 -1.82 14.58
N GLY A 253 7.00 -2.94 14.34
CA GLY A 253 5.72 -2.97 13.63
C GLY A 253 4.64 -2.13 14.33
N LEU A 254 4.55 -2.19 15.66
CA LEU A 254 3.64 -1.34 16.44
C LEU A 254 4.03 0.14 16.33
N ALA A 255 5.31 0.47 16.41
CA ALA A 255 5.80 1.82 16.20
C ALA A 255 5.46 2.32 14.78
N ALA A 256 5.58 1.47 13.76
CA ALA A 256 5.19 1.80 12.38
C ALA A 256 3.70 2.12 12.28
N VAL A 257 2.84 1.29 12.88
CA VAL A 257 1.38 1.52 12.92
C VAL A 257 1.06 2.87 13.58
N LEU A 258 1.69 3.17 14.73
CA LEU A 258 1.48 4.44 15.44
C LEU A 258 1.98 5.63 14.62
N LEU A 259 3.17 5.54 14.04
CA LEU A 259 3.74 6.61 13.19
C LEU A 259 2.87 6.87 11.97
N LEU A 260 2.40 5.81 11.31
CA LEU A 260 1.53 5.92 10.15
C LEU A 260 0.17 6.53 10.53
N ALA A 261 -0.43 6.08 11.64
CA ALA A 261 -1.69 6.64 12.13
C ALA A 261 -1.56 8.15 12.47
N LEU A 262 -0.44 8.54 13.10
CA LEU A 262 -0.14 9.94 13.40
C LEU A 262 0.07 10.76 12.12
N ALA A 263 0.82 10.24 11.15
CA ALA A 263 1.05 10.89 9.87
C ALA A 263 -0.26 11.13 9.12
N LEU A 264 -1.12 10.09 9.04
CA LEU A 264 -2.43 10.20 8.39
C LEU A 264 -3.35 11.19 9.12
N ALA A 265 -3.36 11.18 10.45
CA ALA A 265 -4.15 12.14 11.24
C ALA A 265 -3.67 13.58 11.01
N PHE A 266 -2.34 13.81 10.93
CA PHE A 266 -1.76 15.11 10.68
C PHE A 266 -2.08 15.64 9.27
N ILE A 267 -2.06 14.76 8.26
CA ILE A 267 -2.29 15.12 6.85
C ILE A 267 -3.81 15.20 6.53
N SER A 268 -4.67 14.53 7.27
CA SER A 268 -6.10 14.44 6.97
C SER A 268 -6.81 15.79 6.95
N VAL A 269 -6.47 16.70 7.84
CA VAL A 269 -7.10 18.04 7.93
C VAL A 269 -6.72 18.90 6.73
N PRO A 270 -5.43 19.12 6.40
CA PRO A 270 -5.04 19.90 5.21
C PRO A 270 -5.60 19.33 3.90
N VAL A 271 -5.66 18.00 3.77
CA VAL A 271 -6.23 17.36 2.57
C VAL A 271 -7.73 17.60 2.46
N ALA A 272 -8.47 17.52 3.57
CA ALA A 272 -9.90 17.82 3.57
C ALA A 272 -10.20 19.30 3.27
N ASP A 273 -9.35 20.22 3.74
CA ASP A 273 -9.48 21.66 3.44
C ASP A 273 -9.20 21.94 1.96
N LEU A 274 -8.18 21.31 1.41
CA LEU A 274 -7.86 21.41 -0.02
C LEU A 274 -9.00 20.83 -0.87
N ALA A 275 -9.51 19.65 -0.54
CA ALA A 275 -10.62 19.04 -1.27
C ALA A 275 -11.87 19.95 -1.29
N ARG A 276 -12.20 20.55 -0.16
CA ARG A 276 -13.32 21.50 -0.06
C ARG A 276 -13.13 22.76 -0.92
N SER A 277 -11.90 23.25 -1.08
CA SER A 277 -11.61 24.39 -1.95
C SER A 277 -11.85 24.10 -3.44
N TYR A 278 -11.82 22.81 -3.82
CA TYR A 278 -12.18 22.33 -5.16
C TYR A 278 -13.61 21.76 -5.24
N GLY A 279 -14.46 22.03 -4.24
CA GLY A 279 -15.86 21.57 -4.25
C GLY A 279 -16.02 20.05 -4.04
N SER A 280 -15.00 19.37 -3.53
CA SER A 280 -15.01 17.92 -3.29
C SER A 280 -15.18 17.59 -1.81
N ASP A 281 -16.03 16.61 -1.49
CA ASP A 281 -16.20 16.05 -0.15
C ASP A 281 -15.18 14.95 0.19
N PHE A 282 -14.07 14.88 -0.55
CA PHE A 282 -13.04 13.88 -0.33
C PHE A 282 -12.44 14.01 1.06
N ARG A 283 -12.36 12.87 1.77
CA ARG A 283 -11.70 12.75 3.08
C ARG A 283 -10.67 11.64 3.01
N LEU A 284 -9.49 11.94 3.51
CA LEU A 284 -8.48 10.92 3.68
C LEU A 284 -8.99 9.93 4.75
N GLY A 285 -9.38 8.74 4.35
CA GLY A 285 -9.82 7.69 5.28
C GLY A 285 -8.71 7.31 6.26
N GLY A 286 -9.09 6.64 7.36
CA GLY A 286 -8.12 6.08 8.30
C GLY A 286 -7.26 4.98 7.67
N MET A 287 -6.27 4.51 8.43
CA MET A 287 -5.40 3.40 8.02
C MET A 287 -6.24 2.11 7.84
N PRO A 288 -6.10 1.39 6.72
CA PRO A 288 -6.75 0.09 6.54
C PRO A 288 -6.28 -0.92 7.60
N TRP A 289 -7.20 -1.66 8.19
CA TRP A 289 -6.88 -2.63 9.26
C TRP A 289 -5.93 -3.74 8.80
N PHE A 290 -6.02 -4.17 7.53
CA PHE A 290 -5.13 -5.17 6.96
C PHE A 290 -3.68 -4.67 6.88
N LEU A 291 -3.46 -3.36 6.64
CA LEU A 291 -2.13 -2.76 6.63
C LEU A 291 -1.53 -2.76 8.04
N ALA A 292 -2.32 -2.48 9.09
CA ALA A 292 -1.86 -2.60 10.46
C ALA A 292 -1.40 -4.03 10.79
N LEU A 293 -2.18 -5.03 10.39
CA LEU A 293 -1.80 -6.44 10.54
C LEU A 293 -0.56 -6.81 9.73
N ALA A 294 -0.44 -6.28 8.50
CA ALA A 294 0.73 -6.51 7.65
C ALA A 294 2.00 -5.90 8.25
N LEU A 295 1.94 -4.70 8.82
CA LEU A 295 3.07 -4.05 9.49
C LEU A 295 3.48 -4.79 10.77
N LEU A 296 2.52 -5.21 11.60
CA LEU A 296 2.78 -5.98 12.82
C LEU A 296 3.32 -7.37 12.48
N GLY A 297 2.63 -8.11 11.61
CA GLY A 297 3.01 -9.47 11.23
C GLY A 297 4.31 -9.50 10.41
N GLY A 298 4.44 -8.58 9.45
CA GLY A 298 5.65 -8.43 8.63
C GLY A 298 6.86 -8.07 9.48
N GLY A 299 6.71 -7.12 10.40
CA GLY A 299 7.76 -6.77 11.37
C GLY A 299 8.19 -7.97 12.23
N ALA A 300 7.22 -8.70 12.79
CA ALA A 300 7.47 -9.91 13.58
C ALA A 300 8.22 -10.98 12.79
N VAL A 301 7.79 -11.26 11.56
CA VAL A 301 8.42 -12.27 10.69
C VAL A 301 9.82 -11.85 10.29
N LEU A 302 10.01 -10.60 9.86
CA LEU A 302 11.35 -10.07 9.50
C LEU A 302 12.30 -10.12 10.67
N GLY A 303 11.86 -9.68 11.86
CA GLY A 303 12.67 -9.71 13.08
C GLY A 303 13.05 -11.14 13.50
N TRP A 304 12.09 -12.06 13.46
CA TRP A 304 12.34 -13.46 13.77
C TRP A 304 13.29 -14.14 12.78
N LEU A 305 13.09 -13.92 11.46
CA LEU A 305 13.95 -14.47 10.42
C LEU A 305 15.38 -13.93 10.53
N ALA A 306 15.52 -12.61 10.70
CA ALA A 306 16.83 -11.96 10.87
C ALA A 306 17.60 -12.56 12.07
N ALA A 307 16.93 -12.68 13.22
CA ALA A 307 17.51 -13.26 14.42
C ALA A 307 17.87 -14.74 14.21
N MET A 308 16.99 -15.52 13.57
CA MET A 308 17.23 -16.93 13.28
C MET A 308 18.46 -17.14 12.39
N MET A 309 18.54 -16.40 11.28
CA MET A 309 19.66 -16.50 10.33
C MET A 309 20.99 -16.11 10.99
N THR A 310 20.98 -15.00 11.74
CA THR A 310 22.20 -14.48 12.37
C THR A 310 22.66 -15.35 13.53
N ALA A 311 21.74 -15.72 14.43
CA ALA A 311 22.09 -16.54 15.60
C ALA A 311 22.59 -17.94 15.19
N ARG A 312 21.95 -18.59 14.19
CA ARG A 312 22.45 -19.89 13.67
C ARG A 312 23.86 -19.79 13.11
N ARG A 313 24.17 -18.75 12.34
CA ARG A 313 25.52 -18.55 11.79
C ARG A 313 26.55 -18.32 12.89
N GLN A 314 26.22 -17.51 13.91
CA GLN A 314 27.13 -17.22 15.02
C GLN A 314 27.34 -18.45 15.92
N LEU A 315 26.28 -19.20 16.22
CA LEU A 315 26.41 -20.43 17.04
C LEU A 315 27.21 -21.53 16.34
N ALA A 316 27.11 -21.62 15.02
CA ALA A 316 27.95 -22.56 14.25
C ALA A 316 29.44 -22.17 14.24
N ALA A 317 29.78 -20.91 14.47
CA ALA A 317 31.15 -20.43 14.53
C ALA A 317 31.77 -20.57 15.94
N ILE A 318 30.98 -20.84 16.98
CA ILE A 318 31.44 -21.07 18.34
C ILE A 318 31.71 -22.59 18.48
N GLU A 319 32.94 -22.96 18.34
CA GLU A 319 33.37 -24.33 18.63
C GLU A 319 33.34 -24.62 20.15
N PRO A 320 32.98 -25.84 20.58
CA PRO A 320 32.94 -26.22 21.99
C PRO A 320 34.31 -26.27 22.65
#